data_7ac1875eaa21760fc61d38baae2ef53e
#
_entry.id   7ac1875eaa21760fc61d38baae2ef53e
#
_cell.length_a   1.000
_cell.length_b   1.000
_cell.length_c   1.000
_cell.angle_alpha   90.00
_cell.angle_beta   90.00
_cell.angle_gamma   90.00
#
_symmetry.space_group_name_H-M   'P 1'
#
loop_
_entity.id
_entity.type
_entity.pdbx_description
1 polymer ?
#
loop_
_entity_poly.entity_id
_entity_poly.type
_entity_poly.pdbx_seq_one_letter_code
_entity_poly.pdbx_strand_id
1 'polypeptide(L)'
;MDQSKFNNPPSTAQLTVPKRGFSLEFMVGLFTIAGVSAAAYLAVGLAGLEFSSSDKYNIFAEFDNISGLKYGASVEIGGVPIGVVSEIVLKDPVARITLKLDRSIKIKDDDIASVRTKGIIGDRYVKISRGASSKYIEEGGTLFETESVVDIEDVIGKLVHSISGDKDEPKDAAGSNK
;
A
#
# COMPACT_ATOMS: atom_id res chain seq x y z
N MET A 1 5.44 17.08 95.61
CA MET A 1 4.63 17.09 94.37
C MET A 1 5.57 17.51 93.26
N ASP A 2 5.98 16.53 92.46
CA ASP A 2 7.05 16.68 91.46
C ASP A 2 6.38 17.03 90.11
N GLN A 3 6.65 18.22 89.58
CA GLN A 3 6.04 18.81 88.35
C GLN A 3 6.97 18.65 87.15
N SER A 4 7.88 17.68 87.16
CA SER A 4 8.92 17.54 86.10
C SER A 4 8.56 16.57 84.93
N LYS A 5 7.26 16.11 84.79
CA LYS A 5 6.90 15.06 83.80
C LYS A 5 6.13 15.53 82.58
N PHE A 6 5.95 16.80 82.31
CA PHE A 6 5.12 17.27 81.21
C PHE A 6 5.79 18.10 80.12
N ASN A 7 7.10 18.04 79.98
CA ASN A 7 7.76 18.78 78.91
C ASN A 7 8.60 17.91 77.98
N ASN A 8 7.98 16.96 77.34
CA ASN A 8 8.53 16.32 76.15
C ASN A 8 7.75 16.74 74.95
N PRO A 9 8.28 17.59 74.05
CA PRO A 9 7.66 17.86 72.76
C PRO A 9 7.66 16.58 71.90
N PRO A 10 6.59 16.33 71.11
CA PRO A 10 6.60 15.16 70.22
C PRO A 10 7.75 15.23 69.23
N SER A 11 8.56 14.18 69.22
CA SER A 11 9.61 14.02 68.25
C SER A 11 9.00 14.09 66.84
N THR A 12 9.27 15.19 66.16
CA THR A 12 8.98 15.32 64.73
C THR A 12 9.82 14.29 63.98
N ALA A 13 9.18 13.22 63.56
CA ALA A 13 9.77 12.27 62.64
C ALA A 13 10.17 13.03 61.36
N GLN A 14 11.44 13.33 61.24
CA GLN A 14 11.99 13.90 60.04
C GLN A 14 11.87 12.83 58.94
N LEU A 15 10.95 13.07 58.02
CA LEU A 15 10.85 12.32 56.79
C LEU A 15 12.13 12.59 55.99
N THR A 16 13.10 11.68 56.11
CA THR A 16 14.32 11.70 55.29
C THR A 16 13.88 11.35 53.84
N VAL A 17 13.73 12.39 53.03
CA VAL A 17 13.55 12.23 51.58
C VAL A 17 14.85 11.61 51.06
N PRO A 18 14.79 10.40 50.44
CA PRO A 18 16.01 9.78 49.91
C PRO A 18 16.60 10.72 48.85
N LYS A 19 17.90 11.04 48.99
CA LYS A 19 18.68 11.79 48.00
C LYS A 19 18.58 11.03 46.68
N ARG A 20 17.75 11.53 45.74
CA ARG A 20 17.67 11.00 44.39
C ARG A 20 19.04 11.09 43.74
N GLY A 21 19.65 9.96 43.47
CA GLY A 21 20.93 9.90 42.78
C GLY A 21 20.74 10.36 41.32
N PHE A 22 21.38 11.48 40.97
CA PHE A 22 21.40 12.05 39.61
C PHE A 22 21.72 11.01 38.52
N SER A 23 22.42 9.92 38.86
CA SER A 23 22.77 8.83 37.96
C SER A 23 21.55 8.00 37.49
N LEU A 24 20.55 7.79 38.35
CA LEU A 24 19.36 7.01 38.00
C LEU A 24 18.45 7.78 37.01
N GLU A 25 18.24 9.06 37.29
CA GLU A 25 17.44 9.94 36.43
C GLU A 25 18.11 10.11 35.07
N PHE A 26 19.43 10.23 35.03
CA PHE A 26 20.20 10.30 33.78
C PHE A 26 20.08 8.97 32.95
N MET A 27 20.19 7.81 33.62
CA MET A 27 20.08 6.52 32.95
C MET A 27 18.67 6.29 32.39
N VAL A 28 17.63 6.67 33.13
CA VAL A 28 16.23 6.57 32.65
C VAL A 28 16.02 7.50 31.45
N GLY A 29 16.53 8.73 31.50
CA GLY A 29 16.46 9.68 30.40
C GLY A 29 17.17 9.16 29.13
N LEU A 30 18.40 8.63 29.32
CA LEU A 30 19.16 8.04 28.20
C LEU A 30 18.44 6.82 27.59
N PHE A 31 17.88 5.96 28.43
CA PHE A 31 17.10 4.80 27.96
C PHE A 31 15.84 5.21 27.18
N THR A 32 15.13 6.25 27.66
CA THR A 32 13.96 6.77 26.97
C THR A 32 14.32 7.33 25.60
N ILE A 33 15.40 8.13 25.51
CA ILE A 33 15.89 8.68 24.23
C ILE A 33 16.28 7.54 23.27
N ALA A 34 17.00 6.52 23.76
CA ALA A 34 17.38 5.36 22.96
C ALA A 34 16.15 4.60 22.45
N GLY A 35 15.14 4.40 23.31
CA GLY A 35 13.88 3.74 22.94
C GLY A 35 13.10 4.51 21.87
N VAL A 36 12.97 5.82 22.02
CA VAL A 36 12.30 6.68 21.03
C VAL A 36 13.07 6.69 19.71
N SER A 37 14.41 6.76 19.76
CA SER A 37 15.25 6.72 18.56
C SER A 37 15.13 5.37 17.82
N ALA A 38 15.11 4.26 18.56
CA ALA A 38 14.91 2.94 17.97
C ALA A 38 13.52 2.79 17.35
N ALA A 39 12.47 3.27 18.03
CA ALA A 39 11.12 3.27 17.48
C ALA A 39 11.00 4.14 16.22
N ALA A 40 11.59 5.31 16.20
CA ALA A 40 11.64 6.18 15.03
C ALA A 40 12.39 5.53 13.86
N TYR A 41 13.53 4.89 14.13
CA TYR A 41 14.29 4.15 13.13
C TYR A 41 13.48 3.02 12.50
N LEU A 42 12.79 2.23 13.32
CA LEU A 42 11.92 1.15 12.84
C LEU A 42 10.72 1.69 12.06
N ALA A 43 10.11 2.79 12.52
CA ALA A 43 8.98 3.42 11.83
C ALA A 43 9.38 3.89 10.42
N VAL A 44 10.55 4.52 10.28
CA VAL A 44 11.09 4.96 8.98
C VAL A 44 11.39 3.75 8.07
N GLY A 45 11.98 2.69 8.61
CA GLY A 45 12.27 1.47 7.87
C GLY A 45 11.01 0.73 7.39
N LEU A 46 10.00 0.63 8.25
CA LEU A 46 8.72 -0.01 7.92
C LEU A 46 7.84 0.84 6.99
N ALA A 47 7.94 2.16 7.07
CA ALA A 47 7.20 3.08 6.19
C ALA A 47 7.65 3.01 4.71
N GLY A 48 8.69 2.23 4.39
CA GLY A 48 9.21 2.11 3.03
C GLY A 48 9.69 3.44 2.46
N LEU A 49 10.07 4.38 3.32
CA LEU A 49 10.66 5.64 2.89
C LEU A 49 12.06 5.35 2.34
N GLU A 50 12.09 5.06 1.03
CA GLU A 50 13.35 4.96 0.31
C GLU A 50 13.99 6.34 0.22
N PHE A 51 14.91 6.63 1.14
CA PHE A 51 15.75 7.85 1.12
C PHE A 51 16.69 7.90 -0.11
N SER A 52 16.77 6.80 -0.87
CA SER A 52 17.61 6.71 -2.06
C SER A 52 16.76 6.88 -3.34
N SER A 53 16.16 8.05 -3.51
CA SER A 53 15.30 8.35 -4.67
C SER A 53 16.03 8.98 -5.86
N SER A 54 17.38 8.95 -5.90
CA SER A 54 18.13 9.69 -6.90
C SER A 54 18.14 9.05 -8.29
N ASP A 55 17.58 7.86 -8.46
CA ASP A 55 17.68 7.13 -9.73
C ASP A 55 16.35 6.54 -10.22
N LYS A 56 15.25 7.28 -10.00
CA LYS A 56 13.91 6.89 -10.46
C LYS A 56 13.34 7.93 -11.41
N TYR A 57 12.48 7.48 -12.34
CA TYR A 57 11.74 8.35 -13.25
C TYR A 57 10.26 7.98 -13.25
N ASN A 58 9.41 8.90 -13.64
CA ASN A 58 7.97 8.73 -13.65
C ASN A 58 7.46 8.56 -15.08
N ILE A 59 6.55 7.60 -15.30
CA ILE A 59 5.71 7.51 -16.48
C ILE A 59 4.26 7.39 -16.06
N PHE A 60 3.35 7.70 -16.98
CA PHE A 60 1.92 7.58 -16.77
C PHE A 60 1.37 6.37 -17.50
N ALA A 61 0.29 5.80 -16.96
CA ALA A 61 -0.52 4.79 -17.64
C ALA A 61 -2.00 5.06 -17.33
N GLU A 62 -2.86 4.90 -18.32
CA GLU A 62 -4.29 5.16 -18.20
C GLU A 62 -5.05 3.83 -18.33
N PHE A 63 -5.96 3.56 -17.40
CA PHE A 63 -6.74 2.32 -17.32
C PHE A 63 -8.22 2.62 -17.19
N ASP A 64 -9.06 1.83 -17.79
CA ASP A 64 -10.52 1.92 -17.61
C ASP A 64 -10.93 1.43 -16.21
N ASN A 65 -10.23 0.43 -15.66
CA ASN A 65 -10.52 -0.13 -14.35
C ASN A 65 -9.23 -0.57 -13.63
N ILE A 66 -9.01 -0.01 -12.45
CA ILE A 66 -7.88 -0.33 -11.55
C ILE A 66 -8.37 -0.83 -10.19
N SER A 67 -9.59 -1.36 -10.11
CA SER A 67 -10.20 -1.81 -8.85
C SER A 67 -9.22 -2.58 -7.98
N GLY A 68 -9.11 -2.22 -6.71
CA GLY A 68 -8.20 -2.86 -5.74
C GLY A 68 -6.71 -2.55 -5.88
N LEU A 69 -6.25 -1.79 -6.89
CA LEU A 69 -4.88 -1.31 -6.96
C LEU A 69 -4.66 -0.22 -5.91
N LYS A 70 -3.53 -0.28 -5.19
CA LYS A 70 -3.22 0.64 -4.10
C LYS A 70 -1.99 1.49 -4.43
N TYR A 71 -1.89 2.64 -3.78
CA TYR A 71 -0.63 3.37 -3.68
C TYR A 71 0.47 2.45 -3.12
N GLY A 72 1.68 2.54 -3.66
CA GLY A 72 2.79 1.67 -3.28
C GLY A 72 2.74 0.26 -3.87
N ALA A 73 1.72 -0.07 -4.69
CA ALA A 73 1.67 -1.37 -5.38
C ALA A 73 2.91 -1.57 -6.25
N SER A 74 3.44 -2.79 -6.27
CA SER A 74 4.63 -3.15 -7.04
C SER A 74 4.39 -3.03 -8.54
N VAL A 75 5.39 -2.55 -9.28
CA VAL A 75 5.46 -2.63 -10.74
C VAL A 75 6.52 -3.65 -11.11
N GLU A 76 6.16 -4.65 -11.94
CA GLU A 76 7.00 -5.82 -12.18
C GLU A 76 7.15 -6.14 -13.68
N ILE A 77 8.35 -6.58 -14.06
CA ILE A 77 8.62 -7.22 -15.36
C ILE A 77 9.11 -8.64 -15.10
N GLY A 78 8.42 -9.65 -15.66
CA GLY A 78 8.82 -11.04 -15.47
C GLY A 78 8.80 -11.53 -14.02
N GLY A 79 8.03 -10.85 -13.12
CA GLY A 79 7.99 -11.13 -11.69
C GLY A 79 9.08 -10.41 -10.87
N VAL A 80 9.93 -9.62 -11.52
CA VAL A 80 10.96 -8.82 -10.83
C VAL A 80 10.41 -7.41 -10.59
N PRO A 81 10.42 -6.90 -9.35
CA PRO A 81 9.99 -5.54 -9.07
C PRO A 81 10.97 -4.53 -9.68
N ILE A 82 10.44 -3.57 -10.42
CA ILE A 82 11.19 -2.51 -11.10
C ILE A 82 10.77 -1.10 -10.66
N GLY A 83 9.76 -1.01 -9.80
CA GLY A 83 9.23 0.25 -9.32
C GLY A 83 7.94 0.08 -8.53
N VAL A 84 7.26 1.20 -8.30
CA VAL A 84 6.02 1.26 -7.53
C VAL A 84 5.03 2.24 -8.15
N VAL A 85 3.75 2.04 -7.84
CA VAL A 85 2.68 3.01 -8.12
C VAL A 85 2.82 4.17 -7.13
N SER A 86 3.12 5.37 -7.62
CA SER A 86 3.36 6.55 -6.79
C SER A 86 2.17 7.50 -6.68
N GLU A 87 1.20 7.38 -7.58
CA GLU A 87 0.00 8.21 -7.55
C GLU A 87 -1.12 7.55 -8.34
N ILE A 88 -2.36 7.77 -7.90
CA ILE A 88 -3.58 7.31 -8.58
C ILE A 88 -4.54 8.48 -8.63
N VAL A 89 -4.93 8.91 -9.84
CA VAL A 89 -5.82 10.07 -10.07
C VAL A 89 -6.92 9.66 -11.04
N LEU A 90 -8.15 10.04 -10.75
CA LEU A 90 -9.24 9.93 -11.73
C LEU A 90 -9.11 11.05 -12.76
N LYS A 91 -8.96 10.68 -14.02
CA LYS A 91 -9.02 11.57 -15.17
C LYS A 91 -10.18 11.12 -16.06
N ASP A 92 -11.38 11.59 -15.70
CA ASP A 92 -12.64 11.14 -16.28
C ASP A 92 -12.57 10.97 -17.81
N PRO A 93 -12.93 9.78 -18.35
CA PRO A 93 -13.51 8.62 -17.67
C PRO A 93 -12.51 7.56 -17.17
N VAL A 94 -11.19 7.77 -17.32
CA VAL A 94 -10.15 6.79 -17.05
C VAL A 94 -9.40 7.07 -15.73
N ALA A 95 -8.83 6.03 -15.14
CA ALA A 95 -7.91 6.16 -14.03
C ALA A 95 -6.48 6.31 -14.56
N ARG A 96 -5.84 7.44 -14.26
CA ARG A 96 -4.42 7.66 -14.55
C ARG A 96 -3.60 7.28 -13.32
N ILE A 97 -2.61 6.42 -13.52
CA ILE A 97 -1.62 6.08 -12.49
C ILE A 97 -0.25 6.61 -12.87
N THR A 98 0.53 7.00 -11.87
CA THR A 98 1.94 7.37 -12.02
C THR A 98 2.80 6.21 -11.55
N LEU A 99 3.63 5.69 -12.42
CA LEU A 99 4.58 4.62 -12.16
C LEU A 99 5.96 5.24 -11.91
N LYS A 100 6.50 5.05 -10.71
CA LYS A 100 7.84 5.47 -10.34
C LYS A 100 8.79 4.29 -10.53
N LEU A 101 9.59 4.32 -11.57
CA LEU A 101 10.42 3.21 -12.05
C LEU A 101 11.90 3.48 -11.86
N ASP A 102 12.70 2.42 -11.74
CA ASP A 102 14.15 2.50 -11.70
C ASP A 102 14.70 2.94 -13.06
N ARG A 103 15.60 3.93 -13.05
CA ARG A 103 16.17 4.53 -14.27
C ARG A 103 17.01 3.55 -15.12
N SER A 104 17.45 2.46 -14.51
CA SER A 104 18.14 1.37 -15.22
C SER A 104 17.22 0.61 -16.19
N ILE A 105 15.90 0.70 -15.98
CA ILE A 105 14.89 0.00 -16.77
C ILE A 105 14.16 1.02 -17.64
N LYS A 106 14.29 0.91 -18.96
CA LYS A 106 13.57 1.75 -19.91
C LYS A 106 12.33 1.02 -20.40
N ILE A 107 11.20 1.71 -20.43
CA ILE A 107 9.92 1.22 -20.94
C ILE A 107 9.77 1.62 -22.40
N LYS A 108 9.28 0.70 -23.23
CA LYS A 108 9.01 0.94 -24.64
C LYS A 108 7.59 1.44 -24.86
N ASP A 109 7.35 2.09 -25.98
CA ASP A 109 6.05 2.67 -26.33
C ASP A 109 4.96 1.62 -26.59
N ASP A 110 5.35 0.39 -26.93
CA ASP A 110 4.49 -0.78 -27.15
C ASP A 110 4.53 -1.81 -26.00
N ASP A 111 5.18 -1.47 -24.86
CA ASP A 111 5.08 -2.30 -23.66
C ASP A 111 3.62 -2.24 -23.15
N ILE A 112 3.12 -3.33 -22.61
CA ILE A 112 1.75 -3.44 -22.12
C ILE A 112 1.76 -3.40 -20.59
N ALA A 113 1.03 -2.47 -20.00
CA ALA A 113 0.80 -2.44 -18.56
C ALA A 113 -0.53 -3.13 -18.21
N SER A 114 -0.49 -4.17 -17.41
CA SER A 114 -1.67 -4.93 -16.98
C SER A 114 -1.80 -4.88 -15.46
N VAL A 115 -2.99 -4.62 -14.93
CA VAL A 115 -3.26 -4.78 -13.50
C VAL A 115 -3.59 -6.23 -13.21
N ARG A 116 -2.81 -6.88 -12.35
CA ARG A 116 -2.94 -8.31 -12.02
C ARG A 116 -2.97 -8.52 -10.51
N THR A 117 -3.49 -9.67 -10.08
CA THR A 117 -3.50 -10.10 -8.67
C THR A 117 -2.40 -11.11 -8.43
N LYS A 118 -1.67 -10.99 -7.32
CA LYS A 118 -0.67 -11.99 -6.90
C LYS A 118 -1.36 -13.26 -6.39
N GLY A 119 -1.36 -14.30 -7.21
CA GLY A 119 -2.09 -15.53 -6.91
C GLY A 119 -3.61 -15.36 -7.02
N ILE A 120 -4.35 -16.14 -6.23
CA ILE A 120 -5.83 -16.14 -6.24
C ILE A 120 -6.40 -15.05 -5.33
N ILE A 121 -5.77 -14.81 -4.18
CA ILE A 121 -6.24 -13.89 -3.13
C ILE A 121 -5.03 -13.04 -2.66
N GLY A 122 -4.43 -12.27 -3.56
CA GLY A 122 -3.27 -11.44 -3.22
C GLY A 122 -3.52 -9.96 -3.52
N ASP A 123 -2.54 -9.13 -3.14
CA ASP A 123 -2.56 -7.72 -3.52
C ASP A 123 -2.44 -7.56 -5.03
N ARG A 124 -3.05 -6.49 -5.55
CA ARG A 124 -2.91 -6.12 -6.95
C ARG A 124 -1.59 -5.41 -7.21
N TYR A 125 -1.02 -5.67 -8.37
CA TYR A 125 0.23 -5.09 -8.82
C TYR A 125 0.14 -4.76 -10.32
N VAL A 126 1.06 -3.95 -10.82
CA VAL A 126 1.18 -3.64 -12.25
C VAL A 126 2.22 -4.54 -12.87
N LYS A 127 1.81 -5.35 -13.84
CA LYS A 127 2.71 -6.16 -14.64
C LYS A 127 3.00 -5.44 -15.95
N ILE A 128 4.27 -5.27 -16.28
CA ILE A 128 4.71 -4.79 -17.58
C ILE A 128 5.14 -6.00 -18.43
N SER A 129 4.50 -6.15 -19.59
CA SER A 129 4.88 -7.14 -20.61
C SER A 129 5.62 -6.42 -21.72
N ARG A 130 6.79 -6.91 -22.10
CA ARG A 130 7.67 -6.28 -23.09
C ARG A 130 7.10 -6.38 -24.50
N GLY A 131 7.06 -5.26 -25.20
CA GLY A 131 6.82 -5.16 -26.62
C GLY A 131 8.07 -5.37 -27.49
N ALA A 132 7.86 -5.24 -28.81
CA ALA A 132 8.89 -5.43 -29.82
C ALA A 132 9.49 -4.12 -30.37
N SER A 133 8.90 -2.96 -30.01
CA SER A 133 9.32 -1.63 -30.49
C SER A 133 10.76 -1.31 -30.12
N SER A 134 11.38 -0.44 -30.90
CA SER A 134 12.71 0.12 -30.59
C SER A 134 12.63 1.49 -29.91
N LYS A 135 11.42 2.06 -29.78
CA LYS A 135 11.22 3.38 -29.16
C LYS A 135 11.00 3.22 -27.67
N TYR A 136 11.56 4.15 -26.92
CA TYR A 136 11.40 4.21 -25.45
C TYR A 136 10.54 5.40 -25.07
N ILE A 137 9.74 5.22 -24.00
CA ILE A 137 8.99 6.31 -23.38
C ILE A 137 9.96 7.15 -22.56
N GLU A 138 9.92 8.46 -22.77
CA GLU A 138 10.68 9.43 -21.99
C GLU A 138 10.04 9.69 -20.62
N GLU A 139 10.78 10.30 -19.71
CA GLU A 139 10.27 10.72 -18.41
C GLU A 139 9.05 11.65 -18.58
N GLY A 140 7.97 11.34 -17.85
CA GLY A 140 6.68 12.03 -17.99
C GLY A 140 5.84 11.60 -19.21
N GLY A 141 6.30 10.60 -19.99
CA GLY A 141 5.52 10.04 -21.08
C GLY A 141 4.40 9.12 -20.59
N THR A 142 3.47 8.81 -21.48
CA THR A 142 2.31 7.95 -21.19
C THR A 142 2.42 6.63 -21.94
N LEU A 143 2.19 5.54 -21.23
CA LEU A 143 2.01 4.20 -21.79
C LEU A 143 0.54 4.04 -22.17
N PHE A 144 0.26 3.80 -23.44
CA PHE A 144 -1.11 3.72 -23.96
C PHE A 144 -1.66 2.31 -24.00
N GLU A 145 -0.77 1.32 -24.13
CA GLU A 145 -1.19 -0.08 -24.16
C GLU A 145 -1.41 -0.58 -22.72
N THR A 146 -2.68 -0.65 -22.33
CA THR A 146 -3.06 -1.04 -20.97
C THR A 146 -4.13 -2.11 -20.96
N GLU A 147 -4.04 -3.04 -20.02
CA GLU A 147 -5.05 -4.04 -19.73
C GLU A 147 -5.62 -3.80 -18.33
N SER A 148 -6.89 -3.48 -18.29
CA SER A 148 -7.63 -3.27 -17.05
C SER A 148 -7.86 -4.59 -16.30
N VAL A 149 -8.26 -4.48 -15.05
CA VAL A 149 -8.60 -5.63 -14.21
C VAL A 149 -9.81 -6.35 -14.79
N VAL A 150 -9.70 -7.68 -14.88
CA VAL A 150 -10.84 -8.57 -15.08
C VAL A 150 -11.21 -9.16 -13.71
N ASP A 151 -12.36 -8.79 -13.18
CA ASP A 151 -12.87 -9.36 -11.95
C ASP A 151 -13.46 -10.76 -12.23
N ILE A 152 -13.04 -11.75 -11.45
CA ILE A 152 -13.48 -13.17 -11.62
C ILE A 152 -14.97 -13.27 -11.42
N GLU A 153 -15.56 -12.44 -10.56
CA GLU A 153 -16.98 -12.35 -10.29
C GLU A 153 -17.78 -12.03 -11.55
N ASP A 154 -17.30 -11.11 -12.37
CA ASP A 154 -17.94 -10.75 -13.65
C ASP A 154 -17.92 -11.92 -14.65
N VAL A 155 -16.82 -12.67 -14.68
CA VAL A 155 -16.69 -13.84 -15.57
C VAL A 155 -17.64 -14.96 -15.12
N ILE A 156 -17.71 -15.22 -13.81
CA ILE A 156 -18.62 -16.20 -13.23
C ILE A 156 -20.08 -15.78 -13.44
N GLY A 157 -20.41 -14.51 -13.22
CA GLY A 157 -21.74 -13.96 -13.45
C GLY A 157 -22.20 -14.16 -14.91
N LYS A 158 -21.34 -13.85 -15.87
CA LYS A 158 -21.62 -14.07 -17.31
C LYS A 158 -21.78 -15.56 -17.63
N LEU A 159 -20.96 -16.43 -17.03
CA LEU A 159 -21.06 -17.88 -17.24
C LEU A 159 -22.37 -18.43 -16.68
N VAL A 160 -22.76 -18.05 -15.47
CA VAL A 160 -24.03 -18.46 -14.85
C VAL A 160 -25.23 -17.98 -15.71
N HIS A 161 -25.16 -16.75 -16.21
CA HIS A 161 -26.21 -16.19 -17.04
C HIS A 161 -26.33 -16.92 -18.39
N SER A 162 -25.20 -17.30 -18.99
CA SER A 162 -25.18 -18.05 -20.24
C SER A 162 -25.73 -19.48 -20.08
N ILE A 163 -25.51 -20.11 -18.94
CA ILE A 163 -26.01 -21.46 -18.63
C ILE A 163 -27.50 -21.41 -18.26
N SER A 164 -27.95 -20.35 -17.60
CA SER A 164 -29.37 -20.17 -17.19
C SER A 164 -30.26 -19.66 -18.32
N GLY A 165 -29.71 -18.96 -19.29
CA GLY A 165 -30.48 -18.38 -20.42
C GLY A 165 -30.97 -19.37 -21.44
N ASP A 166 -30.57 -20.64 -21.39
CA ASP A 166 -30.98 -21.69 -22.34
C ASP A 166 -32.20 -22.50 -21.87
N LYS A 167 -32.92 -22.06 -20.83
CA LYS A 167 -34.08 -22.78 -20.28
C LYS A 167 -35.43 -22.09 -20.40
N ASP A 168 -35.52 -20.88 -20.93
CA ASP A 168 -36.79 -20.18 -21.11
C ASP A 168 -37.08 -19.89 -22.60
N GLU A 169 -37.22 -20.92 -23.41
CA GLU A 169 -38.02 -20.86 -24.63
C GLU A 169 -39.45 -21.24 -24.26
N PRO A 170 -40.43 -20.32 -24.33
CA PRO A 170 -41.84 -20.68 -24.17
C PRO A 170 -42.28 -21.44 -25.41
N LYS A 171 -42.43 -22.75 -25.28
CA LYS A 171 -43.26 -23.56 -26.15
C LYS A 171 -44.72 -23.25 -25.83
N ASP A 172 -45.26 -22.19 -26.42
CA ASP A 172 -46.70 -22.03 -26.53
C ASP A 172 -47.05 -21.19 -27.74
N ALA A 173 -47.07 -21.85 -28.90
CA ALA A 173 -47.83 -21.41 -30.05
C ALA A 173 -48.09 -22.60 -30.99
N ALA A 174 -48.89 -23.53 -30.50
CA ALA A 174 -49.56 -24.46 -31.45
C ALA A 174 -50.96 -24.80 -30.96
N GLY A 175 -51.93 -24.28 -31.63
CA GLY A 175 -53.23 -24.93 -31.68
C GLY A 175 -54.39 -24.18 -31.09
N SER A 176 -55.09 -23.40 -31.93
CA SER A 176 -56.55 -23.56 -32.02
C SER A 176 -57.02 -22.90 -33.28
N ASN A 177 -57.23 -23.73 -34.30
CA ASN A 177 -58.06 -23.44 -35.43
C ASN A 177 -59.43 -24.07 -35.14
N LYS A 178 -60.47 -23.25 -34.92
CA LYS A 178 -61.86 -23.51 -35.37
C LYS A 178 -62.71 -22.26 -35.18
#